data_16e53080f92896705b0c16b219b5f68b
#
_entry.id   16e53080f92896705b0c16b219b5f68b
#
_cell.length_a   1.000
_cell.length_b   1.000
_cell.length_c   1.000
_cell.angle_alpha   90.00
_cell.angle_beta   90.00
_cell.angle_gamma   90.00
#
_symmetry.space_group_name_H-M   'P 1'
#
loop_
_entity.id
_entity.type
_entity.pdbx_description
1 polymer ?
#
loop_
_entity_poly.entity_id
_entity_poly.type
_entity_poly.pdbx_seq_one_letter_code
_entity_poly.pdbx_strand_id
1 'polypeptide(L)'
;MSISNFNCYYKDYKKYLKNAIKINIKYRPLVKKILKKTSGRNNKGFITAYHRGGGVKRLYKKICFNYINLLKLGLKNWMVVRIEYDNNRTSNIALLKYNTIKFQIFLKKKKRFLKKNMHFFSYFFNTYYIYKLANEGLKKGDFINFFEKKSQYFPMENQLIQLKDIPTGTNLFNIEFKPFTKAKLIRSAGSKAKLLRKYDKYGVIALPSGEKKLLLLNCFATLGIPSNSLYKFKKNYKAGNSRWKNKRPKVRGVAKNPIDHPHGGGEGKSSGGRHSVSRWGMLTKGYVTKRKKIKKKIRYV
;
A
#
# COMPACT_ATOMS: atom_id res chain seq x y z
N MET A 1 11.22 4.10 41.47
CA MET A 1 10.29 4.63 40.42
C MET A 1 9.04 5.14 41.11
N SER A 2 8.82 6.46 41.12
CA SER A 2 7.76 7.13 41.87
C SER A 2 6.36 6.87 41.23
N ILE A 3 5.33 6.82 42.03
CA ILE A 3 3.93 6.60 41.68
C ILE A 3 3.41 7.60 40.62
N SER A 4 4.01 8.80 40.57
CA SER A 4 3.73 9.85 39.58
C SER A 4 4.05 9.43 38.14
N ASN A 5 5.13 8.70 37.90
CA ASN A 5 5.49 8.19 36.57
C ASN A 5 4.55 7.08 36.09
N PHE A 6 3.96 6.32 37.01
CA PHE A 6 2.98 5.28 36.65
C PHE A 6 1.66 5.88 36.17
N ASN A 7 1.21 6.98 36.73
CA ASN A 7 -0.03 7.65 36.33
C ASN A 7 0.05 8.35 34.98
N CYS A 8 1.22 8.87 34.61
CA CYS A 8 1.45 9.44 33.28
C CYS A 8 1.43 8.37 32.19
N TYR A 9 2.13 7.25 32.42
CA TYR A 9 2.07 6.08 31.53
C TYR A 9 0.67 5.50 31.40
N TYR A 10 -0.14 5.53 32.46
CA TYR A 10 -1.50 5.00 32.48
C TYR A 10 -2.49 5.91 31.73
N LYS A 11 -2.34 7.25 31.79
CA LYS A 11 -3.14 8.22 31.02
C LYS A 11 -2.84 8.11 29.53
N ASP A 12 -1.58 8.04 29.15
CA ASP A 12 -1.18 7.84 27.75
C ASP A 12 -1.63 6.47 27.23
N TYR A 13 -1.54 5.43 28.05
CA TYR A 13 -2.03 4.09 27.72
C TYR A 13 -3.56 4.06 27.53
N LYS A 14 -4.35 4.78 28.35
CA LYS A 14 -5.79 4.97 28.13
C LYS A 14 -6.12 5.72 26.84
N LYS A 15 -5.37 6.76 26.52
CA LYS A 15 -5.50 7.51 25.25
C LYS A 15 -5.14 6.63 24.05
N TYR A 16 -4.10 5.81 24.18
CA TYR A 16 -3.73 4.81 23.18
C TYR A 16 -4.78 3.72 23.04
N LEU A 17 -5.37 3.26 24.13
CA LEU A 17 -6.47 2.29 24.09
C LEU A 17 -7.73 2.87 23.46
N LYS A 18 -8.14 4.11 23.76
CA LYS A 18 -9.26 4.78 23.06
C LYS A 18 -9.02 4.89 21.56
N ASN A 19 -7.81 5.18 21.14
CA ASN A 19 -7.44 5.22 19.72
C ASN A 19 -7.31 3.82 19.10
N ALA A 20 -6.90 2.80 19.88
CA ALA A 20 -6.87 1.40 19.46
C ALA A 20 -8.29 0.79 19.41
N ILE A 21 -9.20 1.20 20.28
CA ILE A 21 -10.62 0.80 20.28
C ILE A 21 -11.34 1.35 19.04
N LYS A 22 -10.94 2.52 18.51
CA LYS A 22 -11.37 2.97 17.17
C LYS A 22 -10.85 2.08 16.03
N ILE A 23 -9.86 1.24 16.27
CA ILE A 23 -9.40 0.16 15.40
C ILE A 23 -10.05 -1.16 15.89
N ASN A 24 -11.35 -1.15 16.08
CA ASN A 24 -12.12 -2.36 16.40
C ASN A 24 -12.06 -3.29 15.19
N ILE A 25 -11.05 -4.16 15.17
CA ILE A 25 -10.77 -5.08 14.06
C ILE A 25 -11.56 -6.36 14.29
N LYS A 26 -12.88 -6.25 14.40
CA LYS A 26 -13.76 -7.37 14.10
C LYS A 26 -13.67 -7.64 12.60
N TYR A 27 -13.65 -8.89 12.19
CA TYR A 27 -13.51 -9.34 10.80
C TYR A 27 -14.40 -8.58 9.78
N ARG A 28 -15.62 -8.19 10.16
CA ARG A 28 -16.55 -7.42 9.31
C ARG A 28 -16.12 -5.99 8.96
N PRO A 29 -15.52 -5.18 9.86
CA PRO A 29 -15.15 -3.81 9.51
C PRO A 29 -13.90 -3.68 8.61
N LEU A 30 -13.16 -4.78 8.33
CA LEU A 30 -12.07 -4.77 7.37
C LEU A 30 -12.56 -4.70 5.92
N VAL A 31 -13.79 -5.14 5.66
CA VAL A 31 -14.41 -5.05 4.33
C VAL A 31 -15.36 -3.86 4.35
N LYS A 32 -14.95 -2.76 3.77
CA LYS A 32 -15.85 -1.61 3.56
C LYS A 32 -16.85 -1.93 2.46
N LYS A 33 -18.07 -1.42 2.61
CA LYS A 33 -19.10 -1.43 1.58
C LYS A 33 -18.58 -0.77 0.28
N ILE A 34 -19.29 -0.97 -0.78
CA ILE A 34 -19.00 -0.54 -2.14
C ILE A 34 -18.54 0.92 -2.18
N LEU A 35 -17.39 1.16 -2.79
CA LEU A 35 -16.94 2.51 -3.08
C LEU A 35 -17.90 3.17 -4.08
N LYS A 36 -18.39 4.36 -3.77
CA LYS A 36 -19.17 5.18 -4.72
C LYS A 36 -18.32 5.41 -5.97
N LYS A 37 -18.89 5.13 -7.14
CA LYS A 37 -18.24 5.34 -8.43
C LYS A 37 -18.66 6.69 -8.97
N THR A 38 -17.71 7.58 -9.18
CA THR A 38 -17.95 8.91 -9.76
C THR A 38 -17.83 8.91 -11.29
N SER A 39 -17.48 7.79 -11.90
CA SER A 39 -17.29 7.64 -13.35
C SER A 39 -16.37 8.69 -13.97
N GLY A 40 -15.35 9.10 -13.23
CA GLY A 40 -14.39 10.12 -13.67
C GLY A 40 -14.86 11.57 -13.54
N ARG A 41 -15.98 11.81 -12.88
CA ARG A 41 -16.51 13.16 -12.61
C ARG A 41 -15.99 13.70 -11.29
N ASN A 42 -15.81 15.01 -11.21
CA ASN A 42 -15.51 15.72 -9.99
C ASN A 42 -16.79 16.01 -9.16
N ASN A 43 -16.66 16.76 -8.06
CA ASN A 43 -17.79 17.16 -7.21
C ASN A 43 -18.78 18.10 -7.90
N LYS A 44 -18.34 18.84 -8.93
CA LYS A 44 -19.17 19.72 -9.77
C LYS A 44 -19.82 18.98 -10.95
N GLY A 45 -19.63 17.65 -11.08
CA GLY A 45 -20.20 16.84 -12.16
C GLY A 45 -19.40 16.83 -13.47
N PHE A 46 -18.38 17.65 -13.63
CA PHE A 46 -17.55 17.70 -14.84
C PHE A 46 -16.64 16.48 -14.94
N ILE A 47 -16.44 15.98 -16.16
CA ILE A 47 -15.53 14.85 -16.43
C ILE A 47 -14.09 15.35 -16.38
N THR A 48 -13.35 14.97 -15.33
CA THR A 48 -11.93 15.29 -15.15
C THR A 48 -11.02 14.12 -15.48
N ALA A 49 -11.54 12.89 -15.44
CA ALA A 49 -10.80 11.68 -15.81
C ALA A 49 -11.59 10.91 -16.88
N TYR A 50 -11.17 11.05 -18.14
CA TYR A 50 -11.82 10.42 -19.29
C TYR A 50 -11.69 8.89 -19.28
N HIS A 51 -12.56 8.23 -20.03
CA HIS A 51 -12.55 6.77 -20.25
C HIS A 51 -12.72 5.95 -18.96
N ARG A 52 -13.36 6.51 -17.96
CA ARG A 52 -13.77 5.81 -16.74
C ARG A 52 -15.30 5.77 -16.64
N GLY A 53 -15.83 4.66 -16.14
CA GLY A 53 -17.26 4.50 -15.90
C GLY A 53 -17.75 3.07 -16.09
N GLY A 54 -18.91 2.76 -15.53
CA GLY A 54 -19.47 1.41 -15.51
C GLY A 54 -18.65 0.44 -14.64
N GLY A 55 -18.53 -0.79 -15.12
CA GLY A 55 -17.80 -1.87 -14.44
C GLY A 55 -18.57 -2.49 -13.27
N VAL A 56 -18.07 -3.61 -12.77
CA VAL A 56 -18.67 -4.39 -11.68
C VAL A 56 -18.57 -3.64 -10.35
N LYS A 57 -19.57 -3.78 -9.48
CA LYS A 57 -19.51 -3.31 -8.08
C LYS A 57 -18.35 -4.01 -7.37
N ARG A 58 -17.53 -3.27 -6.63
CA ARG A 58 -16.36 -3.81 -5.95
C ARG A 58 -16.41 -3.49 -4.47
N LEU A 59 -16.17 -4.51 -3.65
CA LEU A 59 -15.95 -4.34 -2.23
C LEU A 59 -14.52 -3.83 -2.01
N TYR A 60 -14.36 -2.91 -1.09
CA TYR A 60 -13.05 -2.40 -0.70
C TYR A 60 -12.58 -3.07 0.59
N LYS A 61 -11.45 -3.77 0.52
CA LYS A 61 -10.78 -4.34 1.68
C LYS A 61 -9.77 -3.33 2.23
N LYS A 62 -9.88 -3.00 3.51
CA LYS A 62 -9.00 -2.02 4.17
C LYS A 62 -7.67 -2.67 4.53
N ILE A 63 -6.63 -2.35 3.74
CA ILE A 63 -5.28 -2.84 4.00
C ILE A 63 -4.56 -1.92 4.98
N CYS A 64 -3.80 -2.52 5.89
CA CYS A 64 -2.90 -1.82 6.78
C CYS A 64 -1.65 -1.39 6.03
N PHE A 65 -1.55 -0.09 5.71
CA PHE A 65 -0.34 0.53 5.15
C PHE A 65 0.38 1.41 6.17
N ASN A 66 -0.25 1.68 7.31
CA ASN A 66 0.33 2.47 8.38
C ASN A 66 0.76 1.54 9.51
N TYR A 67 2.06 1.30 9.60
CA TYR A 67 2.63 0.34 10.53
C TYR A 67 2.94 0.92 11.91
N ILE A 68 2.99 2.25 12.04
CA ILE A 68 3.31 2.90 13.30
C ILE A 68 2.33 2.52 14.43
N ASN A 69 1.05 2.34 14.09
CA ASN A 69 0.06 1.94 15.08
C ASN A 69 0.31 0.51 15.60
N LEU A 70 0.78 -0.41 14.74
CA LEU A 70 1.15 -1.76 15.12
C LEU A 70 2.40 -1.78 15.99
N LEU A 71 3.39 -0.94 15.63
CA LEU A 71 4.61 -0.76 16.41
C LEU A 71 4.29 -0.25 17.82
N LYS A 72 3.47 0.80 17.93
CA LYS A 72 3.05 1.38 19.21
C LYS A 72 2.29 0.38 20.10
N LEU A 73 1.54 -0.53 19.50
CA LEU A 73 0.81 -1.58 20.22
C LEU A 73 1.68 -2.79 20.58
N GLY A 74 2.95 -2.83 20.13
CA GLY A 74 3.85 -3.95 20.36
C GLY A 74 3.43 -5.26 19.66
N LEU A 75 2.55 -5.19 18.66
CA LEU A 75 2.00 -6.34 17.96
C LEU A 75 3.00 -6.83 16.88
N LYS A 76 3.89 -7.73 17.26
CA LYS A 76 5.01 -8.16 16.41
C LYS A 76 4.70 -9.41 15.59
N ASN A 77 4.16 -10.46 16.20
CA ASN A 77 4.03 -11.79 15.60
C ASN A 77 2.62 -12.01 15.05
N TRP A 78 2.54 -12.24 13.74
CA TRP A 78 1.29 -12.42 13.02
C TRP A 78 1.29 -13.74 12.27
N MET A 79 0.18 -14.46 12.33
CA MET A 79 -0.04 -15.70 11.57
C MET A 79 -0.89 -15.41 10.33
N VAL A 80 -0.52 -15.98 9.20
CA VAL A 80 -1.30 -15.92 7.95
C VAL A 80 -2.48 -16.89 8.04
N VAL A 81 -3.70 -16.33 8.10
CA VAL A 81 -4.91 -17.13 8.12
C VAL A 81 -5.27 -17.63 6.73
N ARG A 82 -5.22 -16.72 5.75
CA ARG A 82 -5.50 -17.03 4.34
C ARG A 82 -4.99 -15.92 3.42
N ILE A 83 -4.81 -16.28 2.15
CA ILE A 83 -4.48 -15.36 1.07
C ILE A 83 -5.73 -15.17 0.22
N GLU A 84 -6.06 -13.91 -0.06
CA GLU A 84 -7.28 -13.54 -0.77
C GLU A 84 -6.98 -12.70 -2.01
N TYR A 85 -7.79 -12.90 -3.05
CA TYR A 85 -7.83 -12.01 -4.19
C TYR A 85 -8.48 -10.68 -3.81
N ASP A 86 -7.98 -9.57 -4.37
CA ASP A 86 -8.59 -8.25 -4.21
C ASP A 86 -8.92 -7.63 -5.57
N ASN A 87 -10.19 -7.30 -5.78
CA ASN A 87 -10.67 -6.67 -7.01
C ASN A 87 -10.12 -5.25 -7.26
N ASN A 88 -9.55 -4.61 -6.25
CA ASN A 88 -9.10 -3.21 -6.32
C ASN A 88 -7.61 -3.07 -6.62
N ARG A 89 -6.87 -4.17 -6.56
CA ARG A 89 -5.41 -4.18 -6.81
C ARG A 89 -4.97 -5.42 -7.56
N THR A 90 -3.74 -5.39 -8.05
CA THR A 90 -3.18 -6.47 -8.87
C THR A 90 -2.53 -7.57 -8.04
N SER A 91 -1.98 -7.23 -6.86
CA SER A 91 -1.37 -8.19 -5.94
C SER A 91 -2.43 -8.79 -5.01
N ASN A 92 -2.25 -10.04 -4.60
CA ASN A 92 -3.08 -10.66 -3.58
C ASN A 92 -2.84 -10.03 -2.22
N ILE A 93 -3.76 -10.26 -1.29
CA ILE A 93 -3.69 -9.78 0.09
C ILE A 93 -3.72 -10.95 1.06
N ALA A 94 -2.97 -10.84 2.13
CA ALA A 94 -2.97 -11.80 3.23
C ALA A 94 -3.81 -11.28 4.39
N LEU A 95 -4.73 -12.11 4.89
CA LEU A 95 -5.40 -11.88 6.16
C LEU A 95 -4.51 -12.43 7.27
N LEU A 96 -4.08 -11.56 8.14
CA LEU A 96 -3.22 -11.87 9.27
C LEU A 96 -4.03 -11.85 10.57
N LYS A 97 -3.77 -12.82 11.44
CA LYS A 97 -4.28 -12.90 12.80
C LYS A 97 -3.12 -12.70 13.77
N TYR A 98 -3.32 -11.86 14.78
CA TYR A 98 -2.32 -11.70 15.83
C TYR A 98 -2.26 -12.94 16.70
N ASN A 99 -1.05 -13.45 16.96
CA ASN A 99 -0.85 -14.60 17.84
C ASN A 99 -0.81 -14.14 19.29
N THR A 100 -1.86 -14.43 20.03
CA THR A 100 -2.05 -13.98 21.41
C THR A 100 -1.39 -14.86 22.46
N ILE A 101 -0.76 -15.99 22.09
CA ILE A 101 -0.24 -16.98 23.04
C ILE A 101 0.75 -16.34 24.02
N LYS A 102 1.75 -15.59 23.53
CA LYS A 102 2.71 -14.89 24.39
C LYS A 102 2.06 -13.78 25.24
N PHE A 103 1.00 -13.15 24.75
CA PHE A 103 0.26 -12.12 25.45
C PHE A 103 -0.61 -12.71 26.56
N GLN A 104 -1.18 -13.89 26.35
CA GLN A 104 -1.94 -14.63 27.37
C GLN A 104 -1.05 -15.04 28.55
N ILE A 105 0.17 -15.48 28.29
CA ILE A 105 1.15 -15.82 29.33
C ILE A 105 1.54 -14.58 30.13
N PHE A 106 1.76 -13.44 29.46
CA PHE A 106 2.07 -12.15 30.09
C PHE A 106 0.90 -11.66 30.99
N LEU A 107 -0.33 -11.80 30.51
CA LEU A 107 -1.53 -11.45 31.28
C LEU A 107 -1.78 -12.40 32.47
N LYS A 108 -1.54 -13.71 32.30
CA LYS A 108 -1.64 -14.67 33.40
C LYS A 108 -0.67 -14.35 34.54
N LYS A 109 0.56 -13.94 34.23
CA LYS A 109 1.54 -13.47 35.24
C LYS A 109 1.09 -12.20 35.97
N LYS A 110 0.36 -11.28 35.32
CA LYS A 110 -0.17 -10.05 35.93
C LYS A 110 -1.53 -10.21 36.63
N LYS A 111 -2.28 -11.30 36.39
CA LYS A 111 -3.58 -11.55 37.05
C LYS A 111 -3.51 -11.58 38.58
N ARG A 112 -2.36 -11.88 39.17
CA ARG A 112 -2.16 -11.80 40.62
C ARG A 112 -2.28 -10.38 41.19
N PHE A 113 -2.09 -9.33 40.36
CA PHE A 113 -2.12 -7.94 40.81
C PHE A 113 -3.42 -7.17 40.53
N LEU A 114 -4.35 -7.71 39.72
CA LEU A 114 -5.48 -6.94 39.18
C LEU A 114 -6.84 -7.62 39.42
N LYS A 115 -7.10 -8.11 40.66
CA LYS A 115 -8.38 -8.73 41.03
C LYS A 115 -9.62 -7.81 40.95
N LYS A 116 -9.50 -6.51 40.77
CA LYS A 116 -10.61 -5.53 40.90
C LYS A 116 -11.34 -5.09 39.61
N ASN A 117 -10.92 -5.49 38.39
CA ASN A 117 -11.57 -5.01 37.16
C ASN A 117 -11.75 -6.12 36.10
N MET A 118 -12.47 -7.18 36.46
CA MET A 118 -12.64 -8.36 35.58
C MET A 118 -13.45 -8.07 34.31
N HIS A 119 -14.42 -7.16 34.31
CA HIS A 119 -15.21 -6.81 33.13
C HIS A 119 -14.43 -6.11 32.01
N PHE A 120 -13.30 -5.47 32.31
CA PHE A 120 -12.47 -4.81 31.33
C PHE A 120 -11.55 -5.78 30.56
N PHE A 121 -11.29 -6.95 31.13
CA PHE A 121 -10.38 -7.96 30.56
C PHE A 121 -11.04 -8.84 29.48
N SER A 122 -12.35 -9.04 29.50
CA SER A 122 -13.04 -9.78 28.44
C SER A 122 -12.93 -9.11 27.05
N TYR A 123 -12.75 -7.79 27.03
CA TYR A 123 -12.52 -7.04 25.80
C TYR A 123 -11.13 -7.24 25.18
N PHE A 124 -10.15 -7.72 25.95
CA PHE A 124 -8.77 -7.97 25.49
C PHE A 124 -8.58 -9.33 24.80
N PHE A 125 -9.55 -10.22 24.86
CA PHE A 125 -9.51 -11.51 24.16
C PHE A 125 -9.90 -11.43 22.68
N ASN A 126 -10.13 -10.23 22.15
CA ASN A 126 -10.45 -10.07 20.74
C ASN A 126 -9.20 -10.33 19.88
N THR A 127 -9.30 -11.36 19.07
CA THR A 127 -8.30 -11.68 18.04
C THR A 127 -8.22 -10.51 17.05
N TYR A 128 -7.03 -9.93 16.93
CA TYR A 128 -6.79 -8.85 15.97
C TYR A 128 -6.56 -9.43 14.58
N TYR A 129 -7.26 -8.88 13.60
CA TYR A 129 -7.07 -9.21 12.19
C TYR A 129 -6.67 -7.98 11.39
N ILE A 130 -5.72 -8.13 10.48
CA ILE A 130 -5.34 -7.08 9.51
C ILE A 130 -5.19 -7.67 8.13
N TYR A 131 -5.42 -6.85 7.09
CA TYR A 131 -4.99 -7.16 5.74
C TYR A 131 -3.64 -6.52 5.45
N LYS A 132 -2.71 -7.28 4.87
CA LYS A 132 -1.43 -6.83 4.34
C LYS A 132 -1.30 -7.29 2.88
N LEU A 133 -0.45 -6.63 2.08
CA LEU A 133 -0.08 -7.17 0.77
C LEU A 133 0.65 -8.50 0.97
N ALA A 134 0.21 -9.54 0.26
CA ALA A 134 0.89 -10.82 0.29
C ALA A 134 2.20 -10.73 -0.50
N ASN A 135 3.23 -11.39 -0.01
CA ASN A 135 4.47 -11.62 -0.72
C ASN A 135 4.35 -12.85 -1.63
N GLU A 136 5.23 -12.97 -2.60
CA GLU A 136 5.40 -14.19 -3.39
C GLU A 136 5.94 -15.30 -2.48
N GLY A 137 5.42 -16.53 -2.60
CA GLY A 137 5.81 -17.65 -1.75
C GLY A 137 5.14 -17.72 -0.37
N LEU A 138 4.40 -16.70 0.07
CA LEU A 138 3.68 -16.73 1.35
C LEU A 138 2.58 -17.80 1.34
N LYS A 139 2.50 -18.60 2.41
CA LYS A 139 1.51 -19.69 2.56
C LYS A 139 0.59 -19.44 3.76
N LYS A 140 -0.55 -20.16 3.78
CA LYS A 140 -1.42 -20.21 4.96
C LYS A 140 -0.67 -20.90 6.11
N GLY A 141 -0.76 -20.32 7.31
CA GLY A 141 -0.08 -20.82 8.50
C GLY A 141 1.27 -20.17 8.77
N ASP A 142 1.88 -19.50 7.79
CA ASP A 142 3.17 -18.83 7.99
C ASP A 142 3.09 -17.75 9.07
N PHE A 143 4.21 -17.57 9.78
CA PHE A 143 4.35 -16.50 10.75
C PHE A 143 5.14 -15.34 10.16
N ILE A 144 4.64 -14.13 10.35
CA ILE A 144 5.27 -12.89 9.91
C ILE A 144 5.64 -12.07 11.14
N ASN A 145 6.91 -11.75 11.28
CA ASN A 145 7.40 -10.89 12.34
C ASN A 145 7.53 -9.46 11.83
N PHE A 146 6.98 -8.51 12.59
CA PHE A 146 7.13 -7.09 12.32
C PHE A 146 8.12 -6.50 13.32
N PHE A 147 8.99 -5.61 12.84
CA PHE A 147 9.89 -4.80 13.66
C PHE A 147 10.94 -5.57 14.49
N GLU A 148 11.15 -6.85 14.24
CA GLU A 148 12.24 -7.56 14.91
C GLU A 148 13.57 -7.23 14.25
N LYS A 149 14.47 -6.67 15.04
CA LYS A 149 15.90 -6.71 14.80
C LYS A 149 16.36 -8.10 15.20
N LYS A 150 16.42 -9.03 14.29
CA LYS A 150 17.21 -10.24 14.57
C LYS A 150 18.67 -9.90 14.37
N SER A 151 19.38 -9.89 15.48
CA SER A 151 20.83 -9.96 15.51
C SER A 151 21.33 -11.03 14.52
N GLN A 152 22.34 -10.69 13.75
CA GLN A 152 23.31 -11.57 13.09
C GLN A 152 22.94 -12.37 11.85
N TYR A 153 21.67 -12.64 11.48
CA TYR A 153 21.33 -13.40 10.28
C TYR A 153 20.46 -12.63 9.30
N PHE A 154 20.55 -13.00 8.02
CA PHE A 154 19.82 -12.37 6.92
C PHE A 154 18.33 -12.23 7.26
N PRO A 155 17.76 -11.04 7.09
CA PRO A 155 16.34 -10.83 7.37
C PRO A 155 15.49 -11.69 6.43
N MET A 156 14.55 -12.43 7.00
CA MET A 156 13.68 -13.33 6.23
C MET A 156 12.71 -12.53 5.34
N GLU A 157 12.33 -13.12 4.22
CA GLU A 157 11.27 -12.58 3.39
C GLU A 157 9.99 -12.35 4.20
N ASN A 158 9.16 -11.42 3.76
CA ASN A 158 7.91 -10.98 4.42
C ASN A 158 8.07 -10.10 5.66
N GLN A 159 9.25 -9.94 6.22
CA GLN A 159 9.44 -9.08 7.38
C GLN A 159 9.27 -7.61 7.00
N LEU A 160 8.72 -6.83 7.94
CA LEU A 160 8.61 -5.39 7.87
C LEU A 160 9.68 -4.78 8.76
N ILE A 161 10.69 -4.15 8.16
CA ILE A 161 11.89 -3.66 8.84
C ILE A 161 12.22 -2.24 8.36
N GLN A 162 13.00 -1.50 9.12
CA GLN A 162 13.53 -0.21 8.71
C GLN A 162 14.63 -0.38 7.67
N LEU A 163 14.74 0.56 6.74
CA LEU A 163 15.77 0.51 5.67
C LEU A 163 17.20 0.44 6.22
N LYS A 164 17.45 1.00 7.40
CA LYS A 164 18.76 0.94 8.06
C LYS A 164 19.21 -0.50 8.36
N ASP A 165 18.25 -1.36 8.71
CA ASP A 165 18.51 -2.74 9.14
C ASP A 165 18.48 -3.74 7.97
N ILE A 166 18.19 -3.29 6.75
CA ILE A 166 18.07 -4.13 5.54
C ILE A 166 19.43 -4.16 4.80
N PRO A 167 19.97 -5.32 4.43
CA PRO A 167 21.19 -5.39 3.63
C PRO A 167 21.00 -4.78 2.24
N THR A 168 22.09 -4.24 1.68
CA THR A 168 22.11 -3.73 0.30
C THR A 168 21.90 -4.87 -0.71
N GLY A 169 21.37 -4.57 -1.89
CA GLY A 169 21.08 -5.57 -2.92
C GLY A 169 19.73 -6.28 -2.78
N THR A 170 19.05 -6.20 -1.62
CA THR A 170 17.79 -6.90 -1.36
C THR A 170 16.60 -6.31 -2.12
N ASN A 171 15.64 -7.19 -2.46
CA ASN A 171 14.38 -6.77 -3.07
C ASN A 171 13.41 -6.27 -2.00
N LEU A 172 12.79 -5.14 -2.28
CA LEU A 172 11.89 -4.44 -1.37
C LEU A 172 10.56 -4.11 -2.04
N PHE A 173 9.50 -4.12 -1.25
CA PHE A 173 8.20 -3.62 -1.66
C PHE A 173 7.47 -2.93 -0.51
N ASN A 174 6.34 -2.28 -0.82
CA ASN A 174 5.48 -1.62 0.17
C ASN A 174 6.25 -0.65 1.07
N ILE A 175 7.01 0.26 0.43
CA ILE A 175 7.98 1.15 1.07
C ILE A 175 7.30 2.46 1.47
N GLU A 176 7.63 2.98 2.65
CA GLU A 176 7.25 4.32 3.07
C GLU A 176 8.02 5.39 2.29
N PHE A 177 7.36 6.51 2.02
CA PHE A 177 8.00 7.66 1.39
C PHE A 177 8.61 8.64 2.39
N LYS A 178 7.99 8.77 3.55
CA LYS A 178 8.48 9.49 4.73
C LYS A 178 8.37 8.55 5.92
N PRO A 179 9.27 8.65 6.90
CA PRO A 179 9.20 7.80 8.09
C PRO A 179 7.84 7.91 8.78
N PHE A 180 7.38 6.79 9.28
CA PHE A 180 6.15 6.69 10.07
C PHE A 180 4.87 7.13 9.34
N THR A 181 4.87 7.14 8.01
CA THR A 181 3.68 7.41 7.20
C THR A 181 3.16 6.12 6.56
N LYS A 182 2.09 6.24 5.77
CA LYS A 182 1.58 5.11 5.00
C LYS A 182 2.57 4.70 3.91
N ALA A 183 2.86 3.42 3.80
CA ALA A 183 3.62 2.88 2.69
C ALA A 183 2.91 3.20 1.35
N LYS A 184 3.63 3.80 0.41
CA LYS A 184 3.09 4.29 -0.87
C LYS A 184 3.78 3.71 -2.09
N LEU A 185 5.06 3.34 -1.97
CA LEU A 185 5.88 2.89 -3.10
C LEU A 185 5.80 1.37 -3.25
N ILE A 186 5.90 0.89 -4.49
CA ILE A 186 6.03 -0.53 -4.86
C ILE A 186 4.95 -1.42 -4.23
N ARG A 187 3.72 -1.31 -4.75
CA ARG A 187 2.56 -2.06 -4.23
C ARG A 187 1.88 -2.94 -5.27
N SER A 188 2.28 -2.82 -6.53
CA SER A 188 1.70 -3.60 -7.64
C SER A 188 2.28 -5.01 -7.67
N ALA A 189 1.52 -5.97 -8.22
CA ALA A 189 1.95 -7.35 -8.39
C ALA A 189 3.31 -7.45 -9.09
N GLY A 190 4.21 -8.27 -8.58
CA GLY A 190 5.51 -8.55 -9.16
C GLY A 190 6.48 -7.36 -9.25
N SER A 191 6.11 -6.17 -8.73
CA SER A 191 7.00 -5.01 -8.74
C SER A 191 7.99 -5.07 -7.59
N LYS A 192 9.25 -4.77 -7.84
CA LYS A 192 10.31 -4.77 -6.84
C LYS A 192 11.18 -3.53 -6.95
N ALA A 193 11.69 -3.08 -5.83
CA ALA A 193 12.77 -2.11 -5.75
C ALA A 193 14.00 -2.78 -5.15
N LYS A 194 15.20 -2.25 -5.42
CA LYS A 194 16.44 -2.71 -4.80
C LYS A 194 17.05 -1.58 -3.97
N LEU A 195 17.52 -1.92 -2.77
CA LEU A 195 18.34 -1.02 -1.96
C LEU A 195 19.78 -1.09 -2.49
N LEU A 196 20.27 0.00 -3.11
CA LEU A 196 21.58 0.02 -3.75
C LEU A 196 22.70 0.36 -2.76
N ARG A 197 22.55 1.47 -2.04
CA ARG A 197 23.56 2.01 -1.12
C ARG A 197 22.89 2.64 0.09
N LYS A 198 23.61 2.69 1.19
CA LYS A 198 23.24 3.42 2.41
C LYS A 198 24.26 4.51 2.67
N TYR A 199 23.79 5.65 3.09
CA TYR A 199 24.55 6.75 3.67
C TYR A 199 24.05 6.95 5.10
N ASP A 200 24.65 7.81 5.88
CA ASP A 200 24.33 8.00 7.33
C ASP A 200 22.83 8.16 7.60
N LYS A 201 22.15 9.04 6.83
CA LYS A 201 20.72 9.35 7.02
C LYS A 201 19.83 8.81 5.89
N TYR A 202 20.40 8.46 4.74
CA TYR A 202 19.64 8.16 3.53
C TYR A 202 20.03 6.82 2.89
N GLY A 203 19.04 6.15 2.30
CA GLY A 203 19.24 5.00 1.44
C GLY A 203 18.88 5.31 -0.01
N VAL A 204 19.68 4.84 -0.96
CA VAL A 204 19.40 4.92 -2.40
C VAL A 204 18.65 3.70 -2.84
N ILE A 205 17.43 3.89 -3.33
CA ILE A 205 16.56 2.82 -3.79
C ILE A 205 16.36 2.95 -5.30
N ALA A 206 16.60 1.87 -6.04
CA ALA A 206 16.25 1.75 -7.45
C ALA A 206 14.79 1.32 -7.59
N LEU A 207 13.98 2.15 -8.25
CA LEU A 207 12.58 1.86 -8.56
C LEU A 207 12.47 1.03 -9.86
N PRO A 208 11.34 0.33 -10.11
CA PRO A 208 11.10 -0.42 -11.34
C PRO A 208 11.19 0.42 -12.62
N SER A 209 11.01 1.75 -12.51
CA SER A 209 11.16 2.70 -13.61
C SER A 209 12.61 3.02 -13.99
N GLY A 210 13.61 2.45 -13.28
CA GLY A 210 15.02 2.82 -13.39
C GLY A 210 15.40 4.09 -12.60
N GLU A 211 14.43 4.84 -12.09
CA GLU A 211 14.71 6.04 -11.28
C GLU A 211 15.33 5.67 -9.94
N LYS A 212 16.46 6.27 -9.59
CA LYS A 212 17.08 6.17 -8.26
C LYS A 212 16.47 7.23 -7.34
N LYS A 213 16.06 6.82 -6.14
CA LYS A 213 15.41 7.70 -5.17
C LYS A 213 16.07 7.61 -3.81
N LEU A 214 16.30 8.76 -3.19
CA LEU A 214 16.77 8.86 -1.80
C LEU A 214 15.60 8.81 -0.84
N LEU A 215 15.66 7.93 0.13
CA LEU A 215 14.71 7.83 1.24
C LEU A 215 15.47 7.82 2.56
N LEU A 216 14.84 8.34 3.61
CA LEU A 216 15.39 8.27 4.96
C LEU A 216 15.49 6.81 5.43
N LEU A 217 16.58 6.46 6.09
CA LEU A 217 16.82 5.09 6.59
C LEU A 217 15.82 4.64 7.65
N ASN A 218 15.14 5.56 8.30
CA ASN A 218 14.07 5.27 9.26
C ASN A 218 12.73 4.87 8.60
N CYS A 219 12.62 4.91 7.26
CA CYS A 219 11.43 4.44 6.55
C CYS A 219 11.30 2.93 6.67
N PHE A 220 10.08 2.43 6.84
CA PHE A 220 9.77 1.00 6.81
C PHE A 220 9.60 0.49 5.38
N ALA A 221 10.08 -0.72 5.15
CA ALA A 221 9.88 -1.48 3.92
C ALA A 221 9.59 -2.95 4.24
N THR A 222 8.93 -3.64 3.34
CA THR A 222 8.75 -5.09 3.42
C THR A 222 9.75 -5.77 2.48
N LEU A 223 10.40 -6.83 2.97
CA LEU A 223 11.34 -7.64 2.19
C LEU A 223 10.60 -8.58 1.24
N GLY A 224 11.12 -8.71 0.02
CA GLY A 224 10.60 -9.62 -1.00
C GLY A 224 9.90 -8.91 -2.16
N ILE A 225 8.96 -9.61 -2.80
CA ILE A 225 8.24 -9.20 -4.00
C ILE A 225 6.73 -9.39 -3.76
N PRO A 226 5.84 -8.44 -4.12
CA PRO A 226 4.39 -8.65 -4.01
C PRO A 226 3.94 -9.81 -4.89
N SER A 227 3.04 -10.61 -4.37
CA SER A 227 2.47 -11.79 -5.03
C SER A 227 1.80 -11.49 -6.37
N ASN A 228 1.49 -12.56 -7.13
CA ASN A 228 0.83 -12.50 -8.43
C ASN A 228 1.70 -11.85 -9.52
N SER A 229 2.99 -12.20 -9.57
CA SER A 229 3.99 -11.67 -10.51
C SER A 229 3.60 -11.84 -11.97
N LEU A 230 2.89 -12.92 -12.30
CA LEU A 230 2.40 -13.22 -13.64
C LEU A 230 1.20 -12.34 -14.08
N TYR A 231 0.68 -11.47 -13.22
CA TYR A 231 -0.47 -10.62 -13.56
C TYR A 231 -0.23 -9.75 -14.81
N LYS A 232 0.99 -9.33 -15.08
CA LYS A 232 1.33 -8.51 -16.26
C LYS A 232 1.09 -9.22 -17.59
N PHE A 233 1.15 -10.55 -17.60
CA PHE A 233 0.93 -11.38 -18.79
C PHE A 233 -0.56 -11.71 -19.03
N LYS A 234 -1.45 -11.36 -18.08
CA LYS A 234 -2.88 -11.59 -18.19
C LYS A 234 -3.49 -10.78 -19.32
N LYS A 235 -3.90 -11.45 -20.38
CA LYS A 235 -4.60 -10.85 -21.53
C LYS A 235 -6.09 -10.66 -21.25
N ASN A 236 -6.67 -9.59 -21.82
CA ASN A 236 -8.11 -9.35 -21.83
C ASN A 236 -8.65 -9.80 -23.20
N TYR A 237 -9.01 -11.05 -23.32
CA TYR A 237 -9.38 -11.66 -24.62
C TYR A 237 -10.60 -11.02 -25.31
N LYS A 238 -11.46 -10.33 -24.56
CA LYS A 238 -12.65 -9.64 -25.08
C LYS A 238 -12.82 -8.23 -24.51
N ALA A 239 -13.45 -7.35 -25.28
CA ALA A 239 -13.69 -5.95 -24.90
C ALA A 239 -14.47 -5.80 -23.58
N GLY A 240 -15.43 -6.70 -23.30
CA GLY A 240 -16.19 -6.74 -22.06
C GLY A 240 -15.33 -6.85 -20.81
N ASN A 241 -14.18 -7.56 -20.86
CA ASN A 241 -13.26 -7.64 -19.73
C ASN A 241 -12.70 -6.27 -19.32
N SER A 242 -12.46 -5.37 -20.27
CA SER A 242 -12.04 -3.99 -20.00
C SER A 242 -13.19 -3.17 -19.43
N ARG A 243 -14.42 -3.37 -19.92
CA ARG A 243 -15.63 -2.72 -19.42
C ARG A 243 -15.90 -3.09 -17.96
N TRP A 244 -15.77 -4.36 -17.61
CA TRP A 244 -15.92 -4.81 -16.21
C TRP A 244 -14.90 -4.19 -15.27
N LYS A 245 -13.70 -3.88 -15.77
CA LYS A 245 -12.64 -3.17 -15.02
C LYS A 245 -12.82 -1.65 -14.97
N ASN A 246 -13.99 -1.14 -15.37
CA ASN A 246 -14.31 0.31 -15.35
C ASN A 246 -13.54 1.13 -16.40
N LYS A 247 -13.09 0.50 -17.48
CA LYS A 247 -12.45 1.17 -18.62
C LYS A 247 -13.45 1.33 -19.75
N ARG A 248 -13.69 2.57 -20.19
CA ARG A 248 -14.51 2.87 -21.37
C ARG A 248 -13.66 2.83 -22.63
N PRO A 249 -14.28 2.58 -23.81
CA PRO A 249 -13.60 2.64 -25.10
C PRO A 249 -12.92 4.00 -25.31
N LYS A 250 -11.81 4.00 -26.03
CA LYS A 250 -11.15 5.24 -26.50
C LYS A 250 -11.38 5.41 -27.98
N VAL A 251 -12.06 6.49 -28.35
CA VAL A 251 -12.21 6.90 -29.75
C VAL A 251 -10.97 7.71 -30.15
N ARG A 252 -10.43 7.41 -31.33
CA ARG A 252 -9.26 8.12 -31.90
C ARG A 252 -9.64 9.57 -32.21
N GLY A 253 -8.69 10.50 -32.11
CA GLY A 253 -8.91 11.92 -32.46
C GLY A 253 -9.39 12.12 -33.91
N VAL A 254 -8.81 11.37 -34.85
CA VAL A 254 -9.17 11.42 -36.28
C VAL A 254 -10.64 11.00 -36.54
N ALA A 255 -11.21 10.16 -35.69
CA ALA A 255 -12.61 9.72 -35.83
C ALA A 255 -13.62 10.64 -35.10
N LYS A 256 -13.23 11.86 -34.81
CA LYS A 256 -14.06 12.85 -34.14
C LYS A 256 -14.32 14.05 -35.03
N ASN A 257 -15.31 14.87 -34.65
CA ASN A 257 -15.57 16.15 -35.30
C ASN A 257 -14.47 17.18 -34.95
N PRO A 258 -14.27 18.21 -35.81
CA PRO A 258 -13.27 19.26 -35.57
C PRO A 258 -13.38 19.95 -34.20
N ILE A 259 -14.60 20.14 -33.70
CA ILE A 259 -14.87 20.73 -32.39
C ILE A 259 -14.36 19.88 -31.21
N ASP A 260 -14.32 18.54 -31.39
CA ASP A 260 -13.97 17.61 -30.32
C ASP A 260 -12.48 17.28 -30.25
N HIS A 261 -11.78 17.44 -31.38
CA HIS A 261 -10.36 17.13 -31.46
C HIS A 261 -9.67 17.86 -32.62
N PRO A 262 -8.44 18.40 -32.43
CA PRO A 262 -7.67 19.05 -33.50
C PRO A 262 -7.33 18.16 -34.72
N HIS A 263 -7.48 16.84 -34.62
CA HIS A 263 -7.33 15.89 -35.72
C HIS A 263 -8.65 15.48 -36.35
N GLY A 264 -9.77 16.06 -35.91
CA GLY A 264 -11.09 15.73 -36.40
C GLY A 264 -11.42 16.41 -37.72
N GLY A 265 -12.45 15.92 -38.39
CA GLY A 265 -12.98 16.43 -39.65
C GLY A 265 -12.40 15.77 -40.89
N GLY A 266 -12.76 16.28 -42.06
CA GLY A 266 -12.44 15.74 -43.36
C GLY A 266 -13.47 14.75 -43.88
N GLU A 267 -13.42 14.45 -45.16
CA GLU A 267 -14.26 13.45 -45.83
C GLU A 267 -13.60 12.07 -45.77
N GLY A 268 -14.39 11.03 -45.43
CA GLY A 268 -13.94 9.65 -45.39
C GLY A 268 -12.74 9.44 -44.45
N LYS A 269 -11.72 8.73 -44.93
CA LYS A 269 -10.52 8.39 -44.17
C LYS A 269 -9.45 9.47 -44.31
N SER A 270 -9.55 10.52 -43.54
CA SER A 270 -8.60 11.63 -43.55
C SER A 270 -7.38 11.38 -42.65
N SER A 271 -6.26 12.04 -42.93
CA SER A 271 -5.09 12.12 -42.06
C SER A 271 -5.28 13.17 -40.96
N GLY A 272 -4.41 13.16 -39.94
CA GLY A 272 -4.50 14.14 -38.84
C GLY A 272 -4.17 15.59 -39.22
N GLY A 273 -3.65 15.85 -40.45
CA GLY A 273 -3.33 17.17 -41.00
C GLY A 273 -2.23 17.95 -40.28
N ARG A 274 -1.72 17.48 -39.16
CA ARG A 274 -0.76 18.13 -38.28
C ARG A 274 0.01 17.15 -37.41
N HIS A 275 1.02 17.62 -36.68
CA HIS A 275 1.72 16.81 -35.68
C HIS A 275 0.75 16.23 -34.66
N SER A 276 1.09 15.05 -34.11
CA SER A 276 0.27 14.40 -33.08
C SER A 276 0.08 15.32 -31.87
N VAL A 277 -1.16 15.72 -31.63
CA VAL A 277 -1.54 16.55 -30.49
C VAL A 277 -2.65 15.90 -29.65
N SER A 278 -2.77 16.35 -28.41
CA SER A 278 -3.89 16.02 -27.53
C SER A 278 -5.14 16.80 -27.95
N ARG A 279 -6.28 16.46 -27.34
CA ARG A 279 -7.53 17.23 -27.57
C ARG A 279 -7.43 18.73 -27.19
N TRP A 280 -6.43 19.08 -26.39
CA TRP A 280 -6.15 20.46 -25.98
C TRP A 280 -5.01 21.11 -26.80
N GLY A 281 -4.62 20.53 -27.91
CA GLY A 281 -3.59 21.06 -28.80
C GLY A 281 -2.13 20.80 -28.36
N MET A 282 -1.91 20.20 -27.18
CA MET A 282 -0.55 19.94 -26.71
C MET A 282 0.10 18.78 -27.49
N LEU A 283 1.36 18.93 -27.87
CA LEU A 283 2.15 17.90 -28.54
C LEU A 283 2.20 16.63 -27.69
N THR A 284 1.91 15.46 -28.31
CA THR A 284 1.92 14.17 -27.62
C THR A 284 3.22 13.39 -27.82
N LYS A 285 4.03 13.75 -28.81
CA LYS A 285 5.37 13.19 -29.07
C LYS A 285 6.42 14.24 -28.81
N GLY A 286 7.49 13.86 -28.08
CA GLY A 286 8.61 14.74 -27.77
C GLY A 286 8.38 15.80 -26.70
N TYR A 287 7.14 16.07 -26.31
CA TYR A 287 6.83 17.05 -25.27
C TYR A 287 7.12 16.50 -23.87
N VAL A 288 7.84 17.29 -23.06
CA VAL A 288 8.19 16.91 -21.68
C VAL A 288 6.99 17.08 -20.78
N THR A 289 6.34 15.97 -20.42
CA THR A 289 5.15 15.95 -19.53
C THR A 289 5.52 15.99 -18.04
N LYS A 290 6.75 15.62 -17.68
CA LYS A 290 7.26 15.66 -16.31
C LYS A 290 8.32 16.77 -16.21
N ARG A 291 8.03 17.82 -15.44
CA ARG A 291 9.07 18.81 -15.11
C ARG A 291 10.23 18.10 -14.43
N LYS A 292 11.43 18.17 -14.99
CA LYS A 292 12.65 17.73 -14.30
C LYS A 292 12.75 18.60 -13.06
N LYS A 293 12.44 18.06 -11.88
CA LYS A 293 12.84 18.71 -10.63
C LYS A 293 14.35 18.89 -10.74
N ILE A 294 14.83 20.13 -10.61
CA ILE A 294 16.25 20.44 -10.52
C ILE A 294 16.82 19.44 -9.51
N LYS A 295 17.65 18.52 -9.98
CA LYS A 295 18.37 17.61 -9.10
C LYS A 295 19.21 18.52 -8.23
N LYS A 296 18.80 18.75 -6.97
CA LYS A 296 19.73 19.29 -6.00
C LYS A 296 20.93 18.37 -6.06
N LYS A 297 22.05 18.87 -6.58
CA LYS A 297 23.33 18.15 -6.57
C LYS A 297 23.55 17.77 -5.12
N ILE A 298 23.40 16.50 -4.82
CA ILE A 298 23.78 15.97 -3.52
C ILE A 298 25.29 16.06 -3.57
N ARG A 299 25.84 17.07 -2.92
CA ARG A 299 27.27 17.10 -2.65
C ARG A 299 27.50 15.90 -1.72
N TYR A 300 28.19 14.91 -2.26
CA TYR A 300 28.75 13.82 -1.47
C TYR A 300 29.88 14.47 -0.66
N VAL A 301 29.66 14.65 0.63
CA VAL A 301 30.71 14.89 1.61
C VAL A 301 31.13 13.54 2.15
#